data_30737d980790313f987301b3e12f5803
#
_entry.id   30737d980790313f987301b3e12f5803
#
_cell.length_a   1.000
_cell.length_b   1.000
_cell.length_c   1.000
_cell.angle_alpha   90.00
_cell.angle_beta   90.00
_cell.angle_gamma   90.00
#
_symmetry.space_group_name_H-M   'P 1'
#
loop_
_entity.id
_entity.type
_entity.pdbx_description
1 polymer ?
#
loop_
_entity_poly.entity_id
_entity_poly.type
_entity_poly.pdbx_seq_one_letter_code
_entity_poly.pdbx_strand_id
1 'polypeptide(L)'
;MRCELCDREMEALTAHHLIPKQNTKRKNEDPGPTIDICSACHRQIHSLFDNKYLAVELNSVEKLKNDPQLQKFVSWVQKQKPDKKIQVRGKKT
;
A
#
# COMPACT_ATOMS: atom_id res chain seq x y z
N MET A 1 -11.11 11.78 2.36
CA MET A 1 -10.39 11.01 1.33
C MET A 1 -10.48 9.55 1.66
N ARG A 2 -10.75 8.73 0.67
CA ARG A 2 -10.96 7.32 0.91
C ARG A 2 -9.77 6.49 0.44
N CYS A 3 -9.26 5.65 1.34
CA CYS A 3 -8.13 4.78 1.00
C CYS A 3 -8.55 3.79 -0.08
N GLU A 4 -7.74 3.65 -1.12
CA GLU A 4 -8.09 2.78 -2.23
C GLU A 4 -7.95 1.29 -1.90
N LEU A 5 -7.35 0.94 -0.79
CA LEU A 5 -7.25 -0.46 -0.38
C LEU A 5 -8.28 -0.83 0.68
N CYS A 6 -8.35 -0.10 1.77
CA CYS A 6 -9.23 -0.49 2.87
C CYS A 6 -10.56 0.26 2.87
N ASP A 7 -10.69 1.24 2.01
CA ASP A 7 -11.94 2.02 1.87
C ASP A 7 -12.34 2.83 3.09
N ARG A 8 -11.44 3.01 4.04
CA ARG A 8 -11.77 3.87 5.17
C ARG A 8 -11.65 5.33 4.78
N GLU A 9 -12.49 6.16 5.36
CA GLU A 9 -12.42 7.59 5.14
C GLU A 9 -11.31 8.17 6.02
N MET A 10 -10.30 8.79 5.40
CA MET A 10 -9.12 9.25 6.10
C MET A 10 -8.93 10.74 5.86
N GLU A 11 -8.26 11.42 6.78
CA GLU A 11 -7.95 12.83 6.61
C GLU A 11 -6.84 13.04 5.59
N ALA A 12 -5.94 12.09 5.49
CA ALA A 12 -4.83 12.20 4.56
C ALA A 12 -4.47 10.82 4.04
N LEU A 13 -3.99 10.77 2.82
CA LEU A 13 -3.55 9.54 2.19
C LEU A 13 -2.14 9.74 1.68
N THR A 14 -1.46 8.63 1.43
CA THR A 14 -0.11 8.66 0.85
C THR A 14 -0.16 8.02 -0.53
N ALA A 15 0.69 8.49 -1.40
CA ALA A 15 0.77 7.94 -2.75
C ALA A 15 1.69 6.71 -2.74
N HIS A 16 1.16 5.61 -3.20
CA HIS A 16 1.93 4.37 -3.32
C HIS A 16 2.22 4.12 -4.79
N HIS A 17 3.48 4.01 -5.14
CA HIS A 17 3.87 3.72 -6.51
C HIS A 17 3.66 2.24 -6.77
N LEU A 18 2.82 1.92 -7.73
CA LEU A 18 2.56 0.53 -8.07
C LEU A 18 3.81 -0.15 -8.59
N ILE A 19 4.64 0.60 -9.29
CA ILE A 19 5.96 0.12 -9.69
C ILE A 19 6.95 0.98 -8.93
N PRO A 20 7.66 0.41 -7.95
CA PRO A 20 8.55 1.20 -7.12
C PRO A 20 9.58 1.97 -7.93
N LYS A 21 9.91 3.16 -7.47
CA LYS A 21 10.79 4.06 -8.19
C LYS A 21 12.13 3.46 -8.54
N GLN A 22 12.68 2.64 -7.68
CA GLN A 22 13.98 2.10 -7.97
C GLN A 22 14.00 1.16 -9.16
N ASN A 23 12.82 0.84 -9.69
CA ASN A 23 12.72 0.05 -10.90
C ASN A 23 12.54 0.92 -12.13
N THR A 24 12.51 2.25 -11.97
CA THR A 24 12.51 3.17 -13.09
C THR A 24 13.90 3.79 -13.11
N LYS A 25 14.60 3.65 -14.19
CA LYS A 25 16.01 3.99 -14.20
C LYS A 25 16.35 5.36 -14.69
N ARG A 26 15.48 6.00 -15.41
CA ARG A 26 15.79 7.29 -15.97
C ARG A 26 15.17 8.39 -15.16
N LYS A 27 15.92 9.46 -14.99
CA LYS A 27 15.43 10.55 -14.22
C LYS A 27 14.18 11.19 -14.79
N ASN A 28 14.08 11.25 -16.08
CA ASN A 28 12.94 11.90 -16.69
C ASN A 28 11.80 10.95 -16.98
N GLU A 29 11.93 9.73 -16.56
CA GLU A 29 10.91 8.76 -16.84
C GLU A 29 9.74 8.93 -15.91
N ASP A 30 8.54 8.77 -16.45
CA ASP A 30 7.34 8.80 -15.65
C ASP A 30 7.42 7.72 -14.58
N PRO A 31 7.18 8.05 -13.31
CA PRO A 31 7.24 7.02 -12.26
C PRO A 31 6.13 5.99 -12.37
N GLY A 32 5.20 6.17 -13.29
CA GLY A 32 4.12 5.19 -13.47
C GLY A 32 2.94 5.45 -12.56
N PRO A 33 1.97 4.55 -12.57
CA PRO A 33 0.74 4.76 -11.83
C PRO A 33 0.93 4.69 -10.33
N THR A 34 0.14 5.47 -9.62
CA THR A 34 0.12 5.44 -8.17
C THR A 34 -1.31 5.27 -7.70
N ILE A 35 -1.47 4.86 -6.45
CA ILE A 35 -2.76 4.82 -5.80
C ILE A 35 -2.65 5.56 -4.47
N ASP A 36 -3.78 6.06 -4.00
CA ASP A 36 -3.81 6.80 -2.74
C ASP A 36 -4.31 5.88 -1.64
N ILE A 37 -3.47 5.61 -0.67
CA ILE A 37 -3.81 4.69 0.41
C ILE A 37 -3.40 5.29 1.74
N CYS A 38 -4.01 4.80 2.81
CA CYS A 38 -3.69 5.32 4.12
C CYS A 38 -2.33 4.80 4.56
N SER A 39 -1.75 5.46 5.54
CA SER A 39 -0.40 5.12 5.99
C SER A 39 -0.32 3.70 6.52
N ALA A 40 -1.38 3.21 7.15
CA ALA A 40 -1.37 1.84 7.68
C ALA A 40 -1.26 0.82 6.54
N CYS A 41 -2.05 1.00 5.48
CA CYS A 41 -1.97 0.11 4.32
C CYS A 41 -0.62 0.21 3.64
N HIS A 42 -0.09 1.42 3.52
CA HIS A 42 1.18 1.65 2.86
C HIS A 42 2.31 0.95 3.62
N ARG A 43 2.32 1.08 4.94
CA ARG A 43 3.32 0.40 5.74
C ARG A 43 3.21 -1.10 5.65
N GLN A 44 1.98 -1.61 5.64
CA GLN A 44 1.77 -3.05 5.57
C GLN A 44 2.29 -3.61 4.26
N ILE A 45 2.06 -2.93 3.17
CA ILE A 45 2.56 -3.37 1.87
C ILE A 45 4.08 -3.50 1.91
N HIS A 46 4.76 -2.46 2.39
CA HIS A 46 6.22 -2.48 2.40
C HIS A 46 6.81 -3.37 3.49
N SER A 47 5.99 -3.76 4.44
CA SER A 47 6.40 -4.70 5.46
C SER A 47 6.32 -6.14 4.96
N LEU A 48 5.37 -6.42 4.09
CA LEU A 48 5.16 -7.78 3.59
C LEU A 48 5.96 -8.08 2.33
N PHE A 49 6.19 -7.08 1.49
CA PHE A 49 6.75 -7.31 0.16
C PHE A 49 7.90 -6.37 -0.11
N ASP A 50 8.92 -6.87 -0.81
CA ASP A 50 10.00 -5.99 -1.24
C ASP A 50 9.61 -5.31 -2.56
N ASN A 51 10.44 -4.38 -2.98
CA ASN A 51 10.13 -3.58 -4.16
C ASN A 51 10.08 -4.41 -5.44
N LYS A 52 10.93 -5.40 -5.53
CA LYS A 52 10.95 -6.24 -6.72
C LYS A 52 9.67 -7.04 -6.84
N TYR A 53 9.20 -7.61 -5.74
CA TYR A 53 7.97 -8.37 -5.74
C TYR A 53 6.80 -7.48 -6.10
N LEU A 54 6.77 -6.27 -5.56
CA LEU A 54 5.69 -5.33 -5.86
C LEU A 54 5.68 -4.97 -7.35
N ALA A 55 6.85 -4.75 -7.92
CA ALA A 55 6.93 -4.36 -9.33
C ALA A 55 6.47 -5.47 -10.28
N VAL A 56 6.70 -6.71 -9.89
CA VAL A 56 6.40 -7.84 -10.77
C VAL A 56 5.04 -8.44 -10.48
N GLU A 57 4.72 -8.66 -9.21
CA GLU A 57 3.54 -9.41 -8.83
C GLU A 57 2.37 -8.55 -8.38
N LEU A 58 2.62 -7.39 -7.83
CA LEU A 58 1.56 -6.57 -7.25
C LEU A 58 1.57 -5.16 -7.82
N ASN A 59 1.64 -5.07 -9.13
CA ASN A 59 1.78 -3.79 -9.79
C ASN A 59 0.47 -3.17 -10.25
N SER A 60 -0.62 -3.57 -9.65
CA SER A 60 -1.91 -2.92 -9.90
C SER A 60 -2.74 -2.98 -8.62
N VAL A 61 -3.72 -2.09 -8.51
CA VAL A 61 -4.56 -2.08 -7.33
C VAL A 61 -5.37 -3.37 -7.22
N GLU A 62 -5.74 -3.93 -8.35
CA GLU A 62 -6.48 -5.19 -8.34
C GLU A 62 -5.66 -6.33 -7.78
N LYS A 63 -4.40 -6.39 -8.17
CA LYS A 63 -3.53 -7.43 -7.67
C LYS A 63 -3.29 -7.28 -6.18
N LEU A 64 -3.16 -6.04 -5.72
CA LEU A 64 -3.01 -5.79 -4.30
C LEU A 64 -4.26 -6.22 -3.53
N LYS A 65 -5.43 -5.89 -4.05
CA LYS A 65 -6.67 -6.24 -3.38
C LYS A 65 -6.91 -7.75 -3.33
N ASN A 66 -6.38 -8.46 -4.30
CA ASN A 66 -6.57 -9.91 -4.36
C ASN A 66 -5.50 -10.71 -3.61
N ASP A 67 -4.49 -10.05 -3.10
CA ASP A 67 -3.45 -10.74 -2.35
C ASP A 67 -3.99 -11.20 -1.00
N PRO A 68 -3.87 -12.48 -0.66
CA PRO A 68 -4.47 -13.00 0.58
C PRO A 68 -3.92 -12.37 1.85
N GLN A 69 -2.64 -12.03 1.86
CA GLN A 69 -2.07 -11.41 3.06
C GLN A 69 -2.62 -10.01 3.25
N LEU A 70 -2.77 -9.28 2.15
CA LEU A 70 -3.35 -7.95 2.24
C LEU A 70 -4.84 -8.00 2.54
N GLN A 71 -5.54 -9.01 2.03
CA GLN A 71 -6.95 -9.18 2.34
C GLN A 71 -7.18 -9.36 3.84
N LYS A 72 -6.33 -10.13 4.48
CA LYS A 72 -6.42 -10.32 5.91
C LYS A 72 -6.20 -9.01 6.66
N PHE A 73 -5.20 -8.27 6.26
CA PHE A 73 -4.90 -6.99 6.89
C PHE A 73 -6.04 -6.00 6.68
N VAL A 74 -6.54 -5.92 5.46
CA VAL A 74 -7.61 -4.99 5.13
C VAL A 74 -8.87 -5.32 5.93
N SER A 75 -9.18 -6.60 6.03
CA SER A 75 -10.32 -7.04 6.81
C SER A 75 -10.22 -6.61 8.26
N TRP A 76 -9.03 -6.69 8.81
CA TRP A 76 -8.81 -6.27 10.19
C TRP A 76 -8.84 -4.76 10.34
N VAL A 77 -8.17 -4.04 9.45
CA VAL A 77 -8.03 -2.60 9.59
C VAL A 77 -9.35 -1.87 9.34
N GLN A 78 -10.22 -2.46 8.54
CA GLN A 78 -11.53 -1.86 8.30
C GLN A 78 -12.35 -1.76 9.57
N LYS A 79 -12.05 -2.57 10.57
CA LYS A 79 -12.76 -2.53 11.83
C LYS A 79 -12.18 -1.51 12.79
N GLN A 80 -11.07 -0.88 12.44
CA GLN A 80 -10.45 0.11 13.30
C GLN A 80 -10.96 1.50 12.93
N LYS A 81 -11.02 2.38 13.90
CA LYS A 81 -11.47 3.74 13.65
C LYS A 81 -10.42 4.48 12.82
N PRO A 82 -10.86 5.31 11.88
CA PRO A 82 -9.90 6.00 11.01
C PRO A 82 -8.92 6.90 11.76
N ASP A 83 -9.34 7.49 12.87
CA ASP A 83 -8.46 8.38 13.63
C ASP A 83 -7.59 7.63 14.63
N LYS A 84 -7.71 6.32 14.70
CA LYS A 84 -6.90 5.55 15.61
C LYS A 84 -5.54 5.28 14.98
N LYS A 85 -4.50 5.46 15.77
CA LYS A 85 -3.18 5.19 15.30
C LYS A 85 -2.98 3.69 15.17
N ILE A 86 -2.62 3.23 14.00
CA ILE A 86 -2.41 1.81 13.73
C ILE A 86 -0.92 1.51 13.72
N GLN A 87 -0.51 0.53 14.51
CA GLN A 87 0.86 0.08 14.49
C GLN A 87 0.96 -1.16 13.64
N VAL A 88 1.86 -1.13 12.67
CA VAL A 88 2.08 -2.26 11.79
C VAL A 88 3.29 -3.02 12.28
N ARG A 89 3.14 -4.32 12.53
CA ARG A 89 4.26 -5.14 12.92
C ARG A 89 5.06 -5.44 11.72
N GLY A 90 6.14 -4.83 11.59
CA GLY A 90 7.01 -5.02 10.49
C GLY A 90 8.10 -5.93 10.84
N LYS A 91 9.01 -6.15 9.92
CA LYS A 91 10.15 -6.89 10.24
C LYS A 91 10.97 -6.18 11.16
N LYS A 92 10.92 -5.05 11.48
CA LYS A 92 11.69 -4.44 12.32
C LYS A 92 11.37 -4.70 13.52
N THR A 93 11.25 -4.81 14.04
CA THR A 93 11.12 -5.08 15.21
C THR A 93 11.21 -4.70 15.91
#